data_5bc30857141862a6239915da408d108d
#
_entry.id   5bc30857141862a6239915da408d108d
#
_cell.length_a   1.000
_cell.length_b   1.000
_cell.length_c   1.000
_cell.angle_alpha   90.00
_cell.angle_beta   90.00
_cell.angle_gamma   90.00
#
_symmetry.space_group_name_H-M   'P 1'
#
loop_
_entity.id
_entity.type
_entity.pdbx_description
1 polymer ?
#
loop_
_entity_poly.entity_id
_entity_poly.type
_entity_poly.pdbx_seq_one_letter_code
_entity_poly.pdbx_strand_id
1 'polypeptide(L)'
;ITRSCAHRRAVVSIDPARADNHVQLARCLANLGRADLVQAAATDGLARAKGGDTSDLRAALSGVVRPAKPRASTGPLKATLTWTGAGDLDIAFIDNRGRRLSALRPDGLVVEQLGNGETASFARLSPQTLAVEVTRFSGQGPVQGELKLRTPDVTRSYPFTIDQGTLRLANVTYLGQSYYGGW
;
A
#
# COMPACT_ATOMS: atom_id res chain seq x y z
N ILE A 1 12.44 2.80 -14.01
CA ILE A 1 11.15 2.93 -13.28
C ILE A 1 10.73 1.53 -12.91
N THR A 2 10.60 1.23 -11.63
CA THR A 2 10.04 -0.06 -11.19
C THR A 2 8.59 -0.16 -11.64
N ARG A 3 8.07 -1.38 -11.78
CA ARG A 3 6.67 -1.61 -12.15
C ARG A 3 5.70 -1.03 -11.13
N SER A 4 6.07 -0.95 -9.85
CA SER A 4 5.28 -0.27 -8.82
C SER A 4 5.05 1.21 -9.18
N CYS A 5 6.08 1.95 -9.57
CA CYS A 5 5.91 3.34 -10.00
C CYS A 5 5.18 3.45 -11.35
N ALA A 6 5.34 2.47 -12.26
CA ALA A 6 4.56 2.42 -13.50
C ALA A 6 3.07 2.21 -13.21
N HIS A 7 2.74 1.36 -12.25
CA HIS A 7 1.37 1.14 -11.81
C HIS A 7 0.78 2.42 -11.18
N ARG A 8 1.53 3.10 -10.28
CA ARG A 8 1.08 4.39 -9.73
C ARG A 8 0.90 5.46 -10.80
N ARG A 9 1.72 5.45 -11.85
CA ARG A 9 1.52 6.34 -13.01
C ARG A 9 0.22 6.01 -13.74
N ALA A 10 -0.11 4.73 -13.92
CA ALA A 10 -1.38 4.32 -14.51
C ALA A 10 -2.58 4.78 -13.66
N VAL A 11 -2.48 4.73 -12.32
CA VAL A 11 -3.52 5.25 -11.42
C VAL A 11 -3.72 6.76 -11.60
N VAL A 12 -2.62 7.51 -11.69
CA VAL A 12 -2.69 8.96 -11.99
C VAL A 12 -3.37 9.22 -13.33
N SER A 13 -3.13 8.38 -14.36
CA SER A 13 -3.80 8.56 -15.66
C SER A 13 -5.30 8.25 -15.61
N ILE A 14 -5.75 7.37 -14.72
CA ILE A 14 -7.17 7.01 -14.53
C ILE A 14 -7.91 8.10 -13.74
N ASP A 15 -7.30 8.59 -12.66
CA ASP A 15 -7.88 9.63 -11.80
C ASP A 15 -6.83 10.72 -11.49
N PRO A 16 -6.60 11.64 -12.44
CA PRO A 16 -5.62 12.71 -12.29
C PRO A 16 -6.08 13.84 -11.35
N ALA A 17 -7.36 13.87 -11.01
CA ALA A 17 -7.90 14.92 -10.13
C ALA A 17 -7.62 14.67 -8.65
N ARG A 18 -7.20 13.47 -8.29
CA ARG A 18 -6.94 13.09 -6.90
C ARG A 18 -5.50 13.35 -6.51
N ALA A 19 -5.28 14.28 -5.58
CA ALA A 19 -3.95 14.66 -5.09
C ALA A 19 -3.14 13.47 -4.57
N ASP A 20 -3.77 12.58 -3.81
CA ASP A 20 -3.13 11.38 -3.24
C ASP A 20 -2.44 10.51 -4.29
N ASN A 21 -3.01 10.38 -5.50
CA ASN A 21 -2.43 9.56 -6.56
C ASN A 21 -1.07 10.13 -6.99
N HIS A 22 -0.98 11.44 -7.13
CA HIS A 22 0.29 12.12 -7.47
C HIS A 22 1.29 12.07 -6.30
N VAL A 23 0.83 12.22 -5.06
CA VAL A 23 1.67 12.07 -3.86
C VAL A 23 2.31 10.68 -3.83
N GLN A 24 1.50 9.63 -4.03
CA GLN A 24 1.99 8.25 -4.04
C GLN A 24 2.98 8.00 -5.20
N LEU A 25 2.73 8.55 -6.37
CA LEU A 25 3.68 8.47 -7.48
C LEU A 25 4.98 9.19 -7.15
N ALA A 26 4.92 10.42 -6.63
CA ALA A 26 6.11 11.19 -6.25
C ALA A 26 6.95 10.46 -5.19
N ARG A 27 6.29 9.88 -4.16
CA ARG A 27 6.97 9.07 -3.13
C ARG A 27 7.66 7.83 -3.72
N CYS A 28 6.98 7.13 -4.63
CA CYS A 28 7.56 5.96 -5.30
C CYS A 28 8.81 6.35 -6.09
N LEU A 29 8.76 7.45 -6.84
CA LEU A 29 9.89 7.96 -7.62
C LEU A 29 11.04 8.45 -6.74
N ALA A 30 10.73 9.05 -5.58
CA ALA A 30 11.72 9.46 -4.59
C ALA A 30 12.49 8.26 -4.02
N ASN A 31 11.79 7.16 -3.72
CA ASN A 31 12.42 5.92 -3.27
C ASN A 31 13.37 5.30 -4.31
N LEU A 32 13.19 5.65 -5.59
CA LEU A 32 14.10 5.26 -6.67
C LEU A 32 15.25 6.25 -6.90
N GLY A 33 15.35 7.32 -6.10
CA GLY A 33 16.35 8.37 -6.28
C GLY A 33 16.13 9.23 -7.54
N ARG A 34 14.95 9.21 -8.15
CA ARG A 34 14.62 9.91 -9.40
C ARG A 34 14.02 11.29 -9.12
N ALA A 35 14.86 12.20 -8.61
CA ALA A 35 14.47 13.57 -8.27
C ALA A 35 13.82 14.33 -9.43
N ASP A 36 14.31 14.12 -10.66
CA ASP A 36 13.76 14.68 -11.89
C ASP A 36 12.29 14.30 -12.10
N LEU A 37 11.96 13.04 -11.91
CA LEU A 37 10.61 12.53 -12.06
C LEU A 37 9.71 12.89 -10.88
N VAL A 38 10.27 13.05 -9.69
CA VAL A 38 9.53 13.52 -8.51
C VAL A 38 9.00 14.93 -8.76
N GLN A 39 9.83 15.83 -9.24
CA GLN A 39 9.43 17.20 -9.57
C GLN A 39 8.36 17.23 -10.66
N ALA A 40 8.53 16.43 -11.72
CA ALA A 40 7.54 16.32 -12.79
C ALA A 40 6.18 15.82 -12.27
N ALA A 41 6.17 14.76 -11.43
CA ALA A 41 4.95 14.23 -10.84
C ALA A 41 4.27 15.22 -9.88
N ALA A 42 5.06 15.99 -9.12
CA ALA A 42 4.54 17.01 -8.22
C ALA A 42 3.95 18.21 -8.97
N THR A 43 4.59 18.66 -10.03
CA THR A 43 4.09 19.75 -10.90
C THR A 43 2.78 19.35 -11.55
N ASP A 44 2.70 18.15 -12.14
CA ASP A 44 1.49 17.63 -12.77
C ASP A 44 0.36 17.48 -11.74
N GLY A 45 0.68 16.97 -10.53
CA GLY A 45 -0.28 16.84 -9.46
C GLY A 45 -0.87 18.16 -8.98
N LEU A 46 -0.05 19.19 -8.83
CA LEU A 46 -0.53 20.53 -8.43
C LEU A 46 -1.39 21.18 -9.52
N ALA A 47 -1.10 20.89 -10.79
CA ALA A 47 -1.88 21.42 -11.91
C ALA A 47 -3.25 20.75 -12.08
N ARG A 48 -3.35 19.45 -11.74
CA ARG A 48 -4.55 18.63 -12.03
C ARG A 48 -5.42 18.33 -10.81
N ALA A 49 -4.86 18.33 -9.60
CA ALA A 49 -5.62 18.00 -8.41
C ALA A 49 -6.72 19.03 -8.15
N LYS A 50 -7.96 18.55 -8.05
CA LYS A 50 -9.15 19.36 -7.76
C LYS A 50 -9.59 19.29 -6.29
N GLY A 51 -8.78 18.72 -5.43
CA GLY A 51 -9.04 18.58 -3.99
C GLY A 51 -8.02 17.65 -3.33
N GLY A 52 -8.08 17.61 -2.00
CA GLY A 52 -7.14 16.85 -1.18
C GLY A 52 -5.93 17.65 -0.71
N ASP A 53 -5.10 17.02 0.12
CA ASP A 53 -3.90 17.67 0.67
C ASP A 53 -2.76 17.63 -0.37
N THR A 54 -2.35 18.82 -0.82
CA THR A 54 -1.26 19.02 -1.77
C THR A 54 0.05 19.43 -1.12
N SER A 55 0.13 19.45 0.22
CA SER A 55 1.33 19.90 0.95
C SER A 55 2.58 19.08 0.59
N ASP A 56 2.44 17.76 0.46
CA ASP A 56 3.54 16.87 0.08
C ASP A 56 4.03 17.13 -1.35
N LEU A 57 3.13 17.50 -2.28
CA LEU A 57 3.51 17.85 -3.65
C LEU A 57 4.30 19.18 -3.70
N ARG A 58 3.89 20.16 -2.91
CA ARG A 58 4.62 21.44 -2.79
C ARG A 58 5.99 21.23 -2.14
N ALA A 59 6.08 20.40 -1.10
CA ALA A 59 7.34 20.03 -0.48
C ALA A 59 8.28 19.31 -1.46
N ALA A 60 7.75 18.46 -2.33
CA ALA A 60 8.53 17.78 -3.37
C ALA A 60 9.15 18.74 -4.37
N LEU A 61 8.44 19.80 -4.76
CA LEU A 61 8.98 20.86 -5.64
C LEU A 61 10.10 21.68 -4.98
N SER A 62 10.03 21.84 -3.65
CA SER A 62 11.07 22.57 -2.89
C SER A 62 12.32 21.72 -2.63
N GLY A 63 12.44 20.55 -3.23
CA GLY A 63 13.56 19.61 -3.03
C GLY A 63 13.54 18.92 -1.66
N VAL A 64 12.55 19.20 -0.84
CA VAL A 64 12.34 18.56 0.47
C VAL A 64 11.41 17.36 0.27
N VAL A 65 11.90 16.34 -0.43
CA VAL A 65 11.23 15.04 -0.36
C VAL A 65 11.48 14.49 1.04
N ARG A 66 10.57 14.73 1.94
CA ARG A 66 10.60 14.04 3.23
C ARG A 66 10.33 12.57 2.93
N PRO A 67 11.29 11.66 3.23
CA PRO A 67 10.98 10.26 3.27
C PRO A 67 9.73 10.14 4.16
N ALA A 68 8.75 9.38 3.72
CA ALA A 68 7.55 9.14 4.50
C ALA A 68 8.02 8.70 5.89
N LYS A 69 7.86 9.56 6.91
CA LYS A 69 8.05 9.11 8.29
C LYS A 69 7.12 7.92 8.43
N PRO A 70 7.63 6.74 8.80
CA PRO A 70 6.75 5.63 9.11
C PRO A 70 5.79 6.17 10.18
N ARG A 71 4.57 6.44 9.80
CA ARG A 71 3.53 6.69 10.80
C ARG A 71 3.43 5.38 11.53
N ALA A 72 3.95 5.35 12.77
CA ALA A 72 3.74 4.22 13.63
C ALA A 72 2.23 4.03 13.67
N SER A 73 1.74 3.08 12.88
CA SER A 73 0.33 2.78 12.81
C SER A 73 -0.02 2.12 14.13
N THR A 74 -0.61 2.89 15.03
CA THR A 74 -1.25 2.41 16.24
C THR A 74 -2.65 1.89 15.93
N GLY A 75 -2.97 1.73 14.65
CA GLY A 75 -4.27 1.27 14.20
C GLY A 75 -4.57 -0.16 14.62
N PRO A 76 -5.86 -0.50 14.59
CA PRO A 76 -6.36 -1.79 15.07
C PRO A 76 -5.80 -3.00 14.30
N LEU A 77 -5.43 -2.85 13.05
CA LEU A 77 -4.86 -3.91 12.23
C LEU A 77 -3.73 -3.37 11.35
N LYS A 78 -2.60 -4.06 11.40
CA LYS A 78 -1.45 -3.79 10.52
C LYS A 78 -1.02 -5.09 9.84
N ALA A 79 -0.88 -5.05 8.52
CA ALA A 79 -0.25 -6.07 7.72
C ALA A 79 1.11 -5.58 7.23
N THR A 80 2.12 -6.44 7.34
CA THR A 80 3.45 -6.19 6.77
C THR A 80 3.79 -7.36 5.87
N LEU A 81 4.02 -7.07 4.60
CA LEU A 81 4.44 -8.00 3.59
C LEU A 81 5.91 -7.78 3.29
N THR A 82 6.69 -8.84 3.31
CA THR A 82 8.10 -8.83 2.89
C THR A 82 8.34 -9.99 1.93
N TRP A 83 9.21 -9.81 0.96
CA TRP A 83 9.53 -10.86 0.01
C TRP A 83 10.96 -10.78 -0.49
N THR A 84 11.43 -11.87 -1.09
CA THR A 84 12.73 -11.97 -1.72
C THR A 84 12.58 -12.13 -3.23
N GLY A 85 13.54 -11.61 -3.97
CA GLY A 85 13.53 -11.70 -5.44
C GLY A 85 12.91 -10.49 -6.13
N ALA A 86 12.89 -10.55 -7.47
CA ALA A 86 12.42 -9.48 -8.34
C ALA A 86 10.92 -9.64 -8.63
N GLY A 87 10.09 -9.30 -7.68
CA GLY A 87 8.64 -9.32 -7.87
C GLY A 87 8.01 -8.06 -7.30
N ASP A 88 6.87 -7.69 -7.83
CA ASP A 88 6.02 -6.63 -7.27
C ASP A 88 4.78 -7.28 -6.66
N LEU A 89 4.68 -7.20 -5.34
CA LEU A 89 3.59 -7.78 -4.57
C LEU A 89 2.81 -6.69 -3.86
N ASP A 90 1.48 -6.78 -3.89
CA ASP A 90 0.57 -5.87 -3.19
C ASP A 90 -0.31 -6.62 -2.21
N ILE A 91 -0.55 -5.99 -1.05
CA ILE A 91 -1.55 -6.44 -0.07
C ILE A 91 -2.93 -5.88 -0.45
N ALA A 92 -3.93 -6.72 -0.32
CA ALA A 92 -5.31 -6.27 -0.34
C ALA A 92 -6.12 -6.92 0.80
N PHE A 93 -7.12 -6.20 1.26
CA PHE A 93 -8.14 -6.71 2.16
C PHE A 93 -9.47 -6.79 1.42
N ILE A 94 -10.15 -7.90 1.55
CA ILE A 94 -11.50 -8.08 1.00
C ILE A 94 -12.48 -8.04 2.16
N ASP A 95 -13.37 -7.06 2.15
CA ASP A 95 -14.37 -6.93 3.20
C ASP A 95 -15.54 -7.93 3.04
N ASN A 96 -16.45 -7.93 4.01
CA ASN A 96 -17.62 -8.80 4.02
C ASN A 96 -18.64 -8.51 2.90
N ARG A 97 -18.45 -7.42 2.14
CA ARG A 97 -19.24 -7.06 0.96
C ARG A 97 -18.52 -7.40 -0.35
N GLY A 98 -17.36 -8.05 -0.26
CA GLY A 98 -16.52 -8.37 -1.41
C GLY A 98 -15.74 -7.18 -1.98
N ARG A 99 -15.69 -6.03 -1.29
CA ARG A 99 -14.94 -4.88 -1.76
C ARG A 99 -13.46 -5.08 -1.48
N ARG A 100 -12.63 -4.83 -2.48
CA ARG A 100 -11.18 -4.90 -2.38
C ARG A 100 -10.63 -3.55 -1.90
N LEU A 101 -9.99 -3.56 -0.73
CA LEU A 101 -9.28 -2.43 -0.13
C LEU A 101 -7.78 -2.63 -0.36
N SER A 102 -7.13 -1.69 -0.99
CA SER A 102 -5.70 -1.77 -1.35
C SER A 102 -5.13 -0.36 -1.52
N ALA A 103 -3.87 -0.24 -1.92
CA ALA A 103 -3.25 1.05 -2.26
C ALA A 103 -4.07 1.84 -3.29
N LEU A 104 -4.79 1.16 -4.19
CA LEU A 104 -5.65 1.77 -5.22
C LEU A 104 -7.03 2.19 -4.72
N ARG A 105 -7.53 1.53 -3.68
CA ARG A 105 -8.83 1.80 -3.03
C ARG A 105 -8.64 1.78 -1.53
N PRO A 106 -8.07 2.83 -0.96
CA PRO A 106 -7.64 2.80 0.43
C PRO A 106 -8.81 2.75 1.42
N ASP A 107 -9.92 3.43 1.20
CA ASP A 107 -11.11 3.48 2.09
C ASP A 107 -10.78 3.32 3.59
N GLY A 108 -9.92 4.23 4.11
CA GLY A 108 -9.39 4.18 5.47
C GLY A 108 -8.16 3.29 5.67
N LEU A 109 -7.68 2.60 4.63
CA LEU A 109 -6.43 1.86 4.62
C LEU A 109 -5.26 2.80 4.29
N VAL A 110 -4.21 2.75 5.08
CA VAL A 110 -2.93 3.41 4.78
C VAL A 110 -1.96 2.36 4.28
N VAL A 111 -1.46 2.54 3.07
CA VAL A 111 -0.49 1.63 2.46
C VAL A 111 0.83 2.35 2.23
N GLU A 112 1.92 1.74 2.67
CA GLU A 112 3.29 2.25 2.51
C GLU A 112 4.15 1.14 1.89
N GLN A 113 4.89 1.47 0.83
CA GLN A 113 5.81 0.55 0.18
C GLN A 113 7.25 0.92 0.49
N LEU A 114 8.06 -0.04 0.90
CA LEU A 114 9.45 0.12 1.30
C LEU A 114 10.30 -1.00 0.67
N GLY A 115 10.96 -0.70 -0.45
CA GLY A 115 11.78 -1.70 -1.14
C GLY A 115 10.98 -2.95 -1.53
N ASN A 116 11.47 -4.12 -1.11
CA ASN A 116 10.75 -5.40 -1.26
C ASN A 116 9.81 -5.65 -0.07
N GLY A 117 9.05 -4.66 0.31
CA GLY A 117 8.08 -4.77 1.38
C GLY A 117 6.93 -3.78 1.22
N GLU A 118 5.78 -4.15 1.72
CA GLU A 118 4.60 -3.31 1.79
C GLU A 118 3.97 -3.39 3.18
N THR A 119 3.54 -2.26 3.69
CA THR A 119 2.78 -2.22 4.94
C THR A 119 1.42 -1.61 4.67
N ALA A 120 0.39 -2.27 5.13
CA ALA A 120 -0.98 -1.81 5.04
C ALA A 120 -1.61 -1.79 6.45
N SER A 121 -2.26 -0.69 6.81
CA SER A 121 -2.83 -0.53 8.15
C SER A 121 -4.13 0.26 8.13
N PHE A 122 -5.03 -0.09 9.04
CA PHE A 122 -6.26 0.66 9.28
C PHE A 122 -6.09 1.56 10.51
N ALA A 123 -6.35 2.85 10.35
CA ALA A 123 -6.42 3.77 11.48
C ALA A 123 -7.70 3.53 12.31
N ARG A 124 -8.78 3.16 11.62
CA ARG A 124 -10.08 2.80 12.20
C ARG A 124 -10.64 1.62 11.40
N LEU A 125 -11.29 0.71 12.11
CA LEU A 125 -11.93 -0.44 11.50
C LEU A 125 -13.28 -0.68 12.20
N SER A 126 -14.34 -0.80 11.43
CA SER A 126 -15.64 -1.24 11.94
C SER A 126 -15.65 -2.76 12.10
N PRO A 127 -16.48 -3.31 13.00
CA PRO A 127 -16.62 -4.76 13.17
C PRO A 127 -16.92 -5.46 11.83
N GLN A 128 -16.02 -6.33 11.41
CA GLN A 128 -16.16 -7.08 10.16
C GLN A 128 -15.10 -8.18 10.05
N THR A 129 -15.31 -9.10 9.11
CA THR A 129 -14.29 -10.05 8.67
C THR A 129 -13.63 -9.53 7.40
N LEU A 130 -12.31 -9.57 7.39
CA LEU A 130 -11.47 -9.21 6.24
C LEU A 130 -10.69 -10.44 5.79
N ALA A 131 -10.78 -10.80 4.52
CA ALA A 131 -9.81 -11.70 3.94
C ALA A 131 -8.56 -10.90 3.52
N VAL A 132 -7.37 -11.46 3.75
CA VAL A 132 -6.10 -10.83 3.39
C VAL A 132 -5.50 -11.57 2.21
N GLU A 133 -5.27 -10.83 1.14
CA GLU A 133 -4.75 -11.36 -0.12
C GLU A 133 -3.43 -10.67 -0.48
N VAL A 134 -2.55 -11.44 -1.09
CA VAL A 134 -1.32 -10.96 -1.73
C VAL A 134 -1.46 -11.21 -3.22
N THR A 135 -1.30 -10.17 -4.02
CA THR A 135 -1.33 -10.26 -5.48
C THR A 135 0.06 -9.99 -6.04
N ARG A 136 0.49 -10.84 -6.94
CA ARG A 136 1.70 -10.61 -7.70
C ARG A 136 1.38 -9.95 -9.03
N PHE A 137 1.94 -8.76 -9.23
CA PHE A 137 1.73 -7.99 -10.47
C PHE A 137 2.87 -8.20 -11.47
N SER A 138 4.05 -8.60 -11.02
CA SER A 138 5.20 -8.67 -11.90
C SER A 138 6.34 -9.55 -11.40
N GLY A 139 7.28 -9.83 -12.31
CA GLY A 139 8.46 -10.64 -12.07
C GLY A 139 8.37 -12.00 -12.76
N GLN A 140 9.48 -12.76 -12.77
CA GLN A 140 9.56 -14.11 -13.30
C GLN A 140 9.95 -15.09 -12.18
N GLY A 141 9.46 -16.33 -12.27
CA GLY A 141 9.71 -17.40 -11.30
C GLY A 141 9.04 -17.14 -9.94
N PRO A 142 8.99 -18.15 -9.07
CA PRO A 142 8.32 -18.03 -7.78
C PRO A 142 8.99 -17.02 -6.85
N VAL A 143 8.16 -16.27 -6.11
CA VAL A 143 8.60 -15.34 -5.07
C VAL A 143 8.23 -15.94 -3.72
N GLN A 144 9.20 -15.98 -2.81
CA GLN A 144 8.99 -16.36 -1.42
C GLN A 144 8.84 -15.11 -0.56
N GLY A 145 7.91 -15.15 0.38
CA GLY A 145 7.67 -14.02 1.27
C GLY A 145 7.00 -14.42 2.57
N GLU A 146 6.80 -13.41 3.40
CA GLU A 146 6.07 -13.52 4.66
C GLU A 146 5.07 -12.38 4.78
N LEU A 147 3.83 -12.73 5.09
CA LEU A 147 2.82 -11.77 5.53
C LEU A 147 2.75 -11.82 7.05
N LYS A 148 3.03 -10.71 7.71
CA LYS A 148 2.87 -10.55 9.16
C LYS A 148 1.66 -9.70 9.47
N LEU A 149 0.68 -10.27 10.16
CA LEU A 149 -0.50 -9.57 10.64
C LEU A 149 -0.34 -9.25 12.12
N ARG A 150 -0.48 -7.97 12.45
CA ARG A 150 -0.43 -7.49 13.83
C ARG A 150 -1.76 -6.83 14.21
N THR A 151 -2.32 -7.28 15.32
CA THR A 151 -3.39 -6.64 16.06
C THR A 151 -2.86 -6.16 17.42
N PRO A 152 -3.62 -5.44 18.24
CA PRO A 152 -3.19 -5.10 19.60
C PRO A 152 -2.78 -6.31 20.43
N ASP A 153 -3.47 -7.44 20.27
CA ASP A 153 -3.34 -8.59 21.15
C ASP A 153 -2.41 -9.67 20.60
N VAL A 154 -2.23 -9.75 19.28
CA VAL A 154 -1.49 -10.85 18.66
C VAL A 154 -0.77 -10.42 17.39
N THR A 155 0.38 -11.07 17.14
CA THR A 155 1.09 -11.01 15.87
C THR A 155 1.17 -12.42 15.31
N ARG A 156 0.84 -12.58 14.03
CA ARG A 156 0.93 -13.85 13.30
C ARG A 156 1.64 -13.69 11.99
N SER A 157 2.41 -14.70 11.62
CA SER A 157 3.20 -14.76 10.41
C SER A 157 2.68 -15.87 9.50
N TYR A 158 2.60 -15.56 8.21
CA TYR A 158 2.15 -16.46 7.15
C TYR A 158 3.23 -16.51 6.08
N PRO A 159 4.14 -17.49 6.12
CA PRO A 159 5.07 -17.70 5.03
C PRO A 159 4.31 -18.16 3.78
N PHE A 160 4.73 -17.71 2.62
CA PHE A 160 4.10 -18.09 1.35
C PHE A 160 5.10 -18.17 0.22
N THR A 161 4.69 -18.85 -0.83
CA THR A 161 5.34 -18.80 -2.15
C THR A 161 4.26 -18.51 -3.18
N ILE A 162 4.52 -17.53 -4.04
CA ILE A 162 3.60 -17.14 -5.11
C ILE A 162 4.34 -17.08 -6.45
N ASP A 163 3.80 -17.73 -7.45
CA ASP A 163 4.34 -17.69 -8.81
C ASP A 163 3.60 -16.64 -9.66
N GLN A 164 2.29 -16.67 -9.66
CA GLN A 164 1.43 -15.74 -10.39
C GLN A 164 0.09 -15.52 -9.67
N GLY A 165 -0.58 -14.42 -10.00
CA GLY A 165 -1.95 -14.15 -9.58
C GLY A 165 -2.07 -13.70 -8.13
N THR A 166 -3.11 -14.18 -7.46
CA THR A 166 -3.50 -13.77 -6.10
C THR A 166 -3.59 -14.97 -5.18
N LEU A 167 -3.03 -14.82 -3.99
CA LEU A 167 -3.07 -15.82 -2.93
C LEU A 167 -3.79 -15.26 -1.71
N ARG A 168 -4.84 -15.92 -1.24
CA ARG A 168 -5.48 -15.60 0.04
C ARG A 168 -4.73 -16.30 1.15
N LEU A 169 -4.19 -15.50 2.10
CA LEU A 169 -3.32 -16.00 3.16
C LEU A 169 -4.00 -16.09 4.51
N ALA A 170 -4.97 -15.23 4.79
CA ALA A 170 -5.59 -15.17 6.10
C ALA A 170 -7.02 -14.61 6.04
N ASN A 171 -7.78 -14.88 7.08
CA ASN A 171 -8.99 -14.12 7.42
C ASN A 171 -8.77 -13.49 8.81
N VAL A 172 -9.23 -12.26 8.96
CA VAL A 172 -9.17 -11.51 10.23
C VAL A 172 -10.56 -11.01 10.57
N THR A 173 -11.08 -11.41 11.72
CA THR A 173 -12.36 -10.89 12.21
C THR A 173 -12.11 -9.87 13.31
N TYR A 174 -12.63 -8.67 13.13
CA TYR A 174 -12.61 -7.59 14.10
C TYR A 174 -14.01 -7.40 14.70
N LEU A 175 -14.13 -7.43 16.02
CA LEU A 175 -15.40 -7.35 16.75
C LEU A 175 -15.55 -6.01 17.52
N GLY A 176 -14.81 -4.98 17.19
CA GLY A 176 -14.91 -3.64 17.79
C GLY A 176 -13.89 -3.37 18.90
N GLN A 177 -13.69 -4.28 19.84
CA GLN A 177 -12.63 -4.18 20.86
C GLN A 177 -11.78 -5.45 20.98
N SER A 178 -12.17 -6.52 20.31
CA SER A 178 -11.48 -7.81 20.33
C SER A 178 -11.27 -8.35 18.93
N TYR A 179 -10.17 -9.06 18.73
CA TYR A 179 -9.84 -9.73 17.47
C TYR A 179 -9.96 -11.24 17.65
N TYR A 180 -10.62 -11.87 16.71
CA TYR A 180 -10.57 -13.30 16.54
C TYR A 180 -9.97 -13.62 15.18
N GLY A 181 -8.86 -14.34 15.17
CA GLY A 181 -8.29 -14.92 13.96
C GLY A 181 -8.99 -16.26 13.71
N GLY A 182 -9.78 -16.34 12.65
CA GLY A 182 -10.30 -17.59 12.10
C GLY A 182 -9.40 -18.06 10.96
N TRP A 183 -9.21 -19.35 10.85
CA TRP A 183 -8.36 -20.08 9.88
C TRP A 183 -9.22 -20.73 8.84
#